data_7280bb4db6814bcfbfd4da33dc22c4da
#
_entry.id   7280bb4db6814bcfbfd4da33dc22c4da
#
_cell.length_a   1.000
_cell.length_b   1.000
_cell.length_c   1.000
_cell.angle_alpha   90.00
_cell.angle_beta   90.00
_cell.angle_gamma   90.00
#
_symmetry.space_group_name_H-M   'P 1'
#
loop_
_entity.id
_entity.type
_entity.pdbx_description
1 polymer ?
#
loop_
_entity_poly.entity_id
_entity_poly.type
_entity_poly.pdbx_seq_one_letter_code
_entity_poly.pdbx_strand_id
1 'polypeptide(L)'
;EGLMDESIDVEVNRRLLDESYDLIISIGQVVPHEVVGMANYSKNIFVGCGGSNMINKTHMLGAFYGLERIMGRDFSPVRKVFDYAEENFIKDMPLMYVLTVTTHTEEDGVIIHGLFIGRERKIFEEAVALSQEKNLEFVEKPLKKVVVYLDEQEFKSTWLGNKAIYRTRMAIADGGELIVLAPGVRRFGEDMENDRLIRKYGYVGRMKVLELYKQNEDLQNNQSVAAHLIHGSSDGRFSITYAVKHLTKEEIEGVNFNYMPYEEAVKKYNPEKLKDGFN
;
A
#
# COMPACT_ATOMS: atom_id res chain seq x y z
N GLU A 1 17.33 -13.55 -8.66
CA GLU A 1 17.20 -12.57 -9.75
C GLU A 1 18.01 -11.27 -9.50
N GLY A 2 18.85 -11.19 -8.44
CA GLY A 2 19.74 -10.05 -8.17
C GLY A 2 19.01 -8.73 -7.86
N LEU A 3 17.80 -8.78 -7.34
CA LEU A 3 17.05 -7.56 -6.95
C LEU A 3 17.58 -6.94 -5.67
N MET A 4 18.07 -7.75 -4.76
CA MET A 4 18.74 -7.36 -3.52
C MET A 4 19.84 -8.37 -3.19
N ASP A 5 21.01 -7.88 -2.78
CA ASP A 5 22.16 -8.68 -2.38
C ASP A 5 22.32 -8.74 -0.84
N GLU A 6 21.36 -8.14 -0.11
CA GLU A 6 21.36 -8.07 1.34
C GLU A 6 20.56 -9.23 1.95
N SER A 7 21.01 -9.74 3.09
CA SER A 7 20.23 -10.67 3.91
C SER A 7 19.04 -9.94 4.56
N ILE A 8 17.95 -10.65 4.74
CA ILE A 8 16.78 -10.18 5.48
C ILE A 8 16.71 -10.94 6.79
N ASP A 9 16.80 -10.23 7.92
CA ASP A 9 16.67 -10.85 9.23
C ASP A 9 15.20 -11.18 9.50
N VAL A 10 14.93 -12.43 9.92
CA VAL A 10 13.58 -12.85 10.27
C VAL A 10 13.31 -12.44 11.72
N GLU A 11 12.63 -11.32 11.85
CA GLU A 11 12.30 -10.69 13.13
C GLU A 11 10.80 -10.77 13.39
N VAL A 12 10.41 -11.26 14.58
CA VAL A 12 9.03 -11.23 15.07
C VAL A 12 8.97 -10.79 16.51
N ASN A 13 7.84 -10.24 16.93
CA ASN A 13 7.63 -9.86 18.33
C ASN A 13 7.80 -11.10 19.22
N ARG A 14 8.67 -11.00 20.24
CA ARG A 14 9.01 -12.10 21.15
C ARG A 14 7.79 -12.73 21.85
N ARG A 15 6.67 -12.00 21.99
CA ARG A 15 5.44 -12.54 22.58
C ARG A 15 4.83 -13.64 21.73
N LEU A 16 5.06 -13.65 20.43
CA LEU A 16 4.59 -14.72 19.54
C LEU A 16 5.36 -16.04 19.76
N LEU A 17 6.53 -15.96 20.40
CA LEU A 17 7.40 -17.12 20.71
C LEU A 17 7.21 -17.60 22.15
N ASP A 18 6.23 -17.08 22.88
CA ASP A 18 5.94 -17.49 24.26
C ASP A 18 5.24 -18.86 24.24
N GLU A 19 5.92 -19.86 24.77
CA GLU A 19 5.46 -21.26 24.82
C GLU A 19 4.23 -21.47 25.72
N SER A 20 3.81 -20.45 26.48
CA SER A 20 2.57 -20.49 27.27
C SER A 20 1.29 -20.37 26.43
N TYR A 21 1.39 -19.99 25.17
CA TYR A 21 0.25 -19.90 24.27
C TYR A 21 -0.02 -21.23 23.56
N ASP A 22 -1.20 -21.79 23.78
CA ASP A 22 -1.69 -22.98 23.09
C ASP A 22 -2.20 -22.66 21.67
N LEU A 23 -2.57 -21.40 21.42
CA LEU A 23 -3.11 -20.94 20.15
C LEU A 23 -2.87 -19.44 19.94
N ILE A 24 -2.36 -19.08 18.76
CA ILE A 24 -2.23 -17.71 18.28
C ILE A 24 -3.13 -17.55 17.06
N ILE A 25 -4.09 -16.62 17.13
CA ILE A 25 -5.02 -16.39 16.02
C ILE A 25 -4.68 -15.07 15.33
N SER A 26 -4.41 -15.12 14.03
CA SER A 26 -4.24 -13.95 13.19
C SER A 26 -5.49 -13.74 12.34
N ILE A 27 -6.21 -12.65 12.61
CA ILE A 27 -7.48 -12.33 11.94
C ILE A 27 -7.26 -11.17 10.98
N GLY A 28 -7.85 -11.23 9.79
CA GLY A 28 -7.89 -10.07 8.90
C GLY A 28 -8.42 -10.33 7.51
N GLN A 29 -8.54 -9.24 6.75
CA GLN A 29 -9.10 -9.22 5.42
C GLN A 29 -8.02 -9.43 4.35
N VAL A 30 -8.29 -10.29 3.37
CA VAL A 30 -7.44 -10.46 2.19
C VAL A 30 -7.89 -9.48 1.12
N VAL A 31 -7.03 -8.50 0.84
CA VAL A 31 -7.28 -7.45 -0.17
C VAL A 31 -5.99 -7.15 -0.95
N PRO A 32 -6.08 -6.56 -2.15
CA PRO A 32 -4.91 -6.14 -2.91
C PRO A 32 -3.99 -5.20 -2.11
N HIS A 33 -2.67 -5.43 -2.20
CA HIS A 33 -1.64 -4.71 -1.45
C HIS A 33 -0.42 -4.39 -2.32
N GLU A 34 0.05 -3.15 -2.23
CA GLU A 34 1.11 -2.58 -3.07
C GLU A 34 2.50 -3.22 -2.90
N VAL A 35 2.80 -3.76 -1.71
CA VAL A 35 4.12 -4.32 -1.41
C VAL A 35 4.18 -5.83 -1.54
N VAL A 36 3.16 -6.53 -1.07
CA VAL A 36 3.18 -8.00 -0.96
C VAL A 36 2.24 -8.70 -1.93
N GLY A 37 1.44 -7.92 -2.66
CA GLY A 37 0.44 -8.42 -3.61
C GLY A 37 -0.95 -8.53 -3.02
N MET A 38 -1.12 -9.37 -2.02
CA MET A 38 -2.33 -9.50 -1.21
C MET A 38 -2.01 -9.34 0.27
N ALA A 39 -2.85 -8.61 1.00
CA ALA A 39 -2.70 -8.38 2.44
C ALA A 39 -2.98 -9.65 3.25
N ASN A 40 -2.69 -9.56 4.53
CA ASN A 40 -2.94 -10.60 5.52
C ASN A 40 -2.08 -11.86 5.38
N TYR A 41 -2.49 -12.98 6.02
CA TYR A 41 -1.73 -14.22 6.13
C TYR A 41 -0.36 -13.94 6.79
N SER A 42 0.73 -14.56 6.34
CA SER A 42 2.09 -14.41 6.88
C SER A 42 2.58 -12.95 6.95
N LYS A 43 2.02 -12.02 6.16
CA LYS A 43 2.31 -10.59 6.28
C LYS A 43 1.98 -10.03 7.67
N ASN A 44 0.91 -10.49 8.31
CA ASN A 44 0.54 -10.00 9.65
C ASN A 44 1.60 -10.36 10.68
N ILE A 45 2.25 -11.50 10.52
CA ILE A 45 3.31 -11.97 11.40
C ILE A 45 4.61 -11.19 11.13
N PHE A 46 5.07 -11.16 9.88
CA PHE A 46 6.39 -10.63 9.51
C PHE A 46 6.44 -9.12 9.27
N VAL A 47 5.30 -8.47 9.09
CA VAL A 47 5.21 -7.00 9.01
C VAL A 47 4.41 -6.44 10.18
N GLY A 48 3.22 -6.97 10.44
CA GLY A 48 2.37 -6.48 11.55
C GLY A 48 2.99 -6.68 12.93
N CYS A 49 3.66 -7.80 13.13
CA CYS A 49 4.40 -8.15 14.34
C CYS A 49 5.90 -8.32 14.10
N GLY A 50 6.41 -7.88 12.95
CA GLY A 50 7.81 -7.98 12.56
C GLY A 50 8.67 -6.84 13.08
N GLY A 51 9.98 -7.00 12.93
CA GLY A 51 10.97 -5.96 13.24
C GLY A 51 11.29 -5.05 12.05
N SER A 52 12.06 -4.02 12.33
CA SER A 52 12.38 -2.97 11.35
C SER A 52 13.18 -3.46 10.14
N ASN A 53 14.07 -4.43 10.33
CA ASN A 53 14.86 -5.00 9.23
C ASN A 53 13.93 -5.71 8.23
N MET A 54 13.07 -6.61 8.71
CA MET A 54 12.08 -7.33 7.88
C MET A 54 11.16 -6.33 7.15
N ILE A 55 10.61 -5.35 7.84
CA ILE A 55 9.71 -4.35 7.27
C ILE A 55 10.42 -3.55 6.18
N ASN A 56 11.55 -2.94 6.49
CA ASN A 56 12.28 -2.07 5.57
C ASN A 56 12.71 -2.81 4.31
N LYS A 57 13.36 -3.96 4.46
CA LYS A 57 13.90 -4.70 3.33
C LYS A 57 12.82 -5.32 2.45
N THR A 58 11.72 -5.81 3.03
CA THR A 58 10.61 -6.34 2.23
C THR A 58 9.86 -5.24 1.47
N HIS A 59 9.72 -4.05 2.06
CA HIS A 59 9.15 -2.89 1.35
C HIS A 59 10.04 -2.47 0.17
N MET A 60 11.36 -2.41 0.39
CA MET A 60 12.30 -2.09 -0.68
C MET A 60 12.35 -3.15 -1.78
N LEU A 61 12.31 -4.44 -1.40
CA LEU A 61 12.20 -5.56 -2.34
C LEU A 61 10.95 -5.43 -3.22
N GLY A 62 9.81 -5.08 -2.62
CA GLY A 62 8.57 -4.81 -3.35
C GLY A 62 8.71 -3.64 -4.32
N ALA A 63 9.35 -2.55 -3.89
CA ALA A 63 9.60 -1.39 -4.73
C ALA A 63 10.55 -1.69 -5.90
N PHE A 64 11.60 -2.48 -5.68
CA PHE A 64 12.49 -2.94 -6.76
C PHE A 64 11.77 -3.81 -7.78
N TYR A 65 10.89 -4.69 -7.33
CA TYR A 65 10.16 -5.57 -8.24
C TYR A 65 9.09 -4.82 -9.05
N GLY A 66 8.43 -3.85 -8.45
CA GLY A 66 7.45 -2.97 -9.07
C GLY A 66 6.01 -3.30 -8.71
N LEU A 67 5.26 -2.27 -8.33
CA LEU A 67 3.90 -2.35 -7.84
C LEU A 67 2.94 -2.99 -8.85
N GLU A 68 3.07 -2.64 -10.14
CA GLU A 68 2.23 -3.16 -11.22
C GLU A 68 2.38 -4.69 -11.44
N ARG A 69 3.51 -5.25 -11.00
CA ARG A 69 3.79 -6.70 -11.07
C ARG A 69 3.35 -7.43 -9.81
N ILE A 70 3.02 -6.70 -8.75
CA ILE A 70 2.73 -7.23 -7.42
C ILE A 70 1.25 -7.17 -7.11
N MET A 71 0.64 -6.00 -7.24
CA MET A 71 -0.68 -5.69 -6.69
C MET A 71 -1.76 -6.64 -7.18
N GLY A 72 -2.53 -7.19 -6.23
CA GLY A 72 -3.61 -8.14 -6.51
C GLY A 72 -3.16 -9.56 -6.85
N ARG A 73 -1.86 -9.86 -6.76
CA ARG A 73 -1.32 -11.21 -7.02
C ARG A 73 -0.99 -11.93 -5.73
N ASP A 74 -1.12 -13.24 -5.72
CA ASP A 74 -0.86 -14.04 -4.53
C ASP A 74 0.62 -14.39 -4.37
N PHE A 75 1.42 -14.26 -5.41
CA PHE A 75 2.85 -14.47 -5.36
C PHE A 75 3.63 -13.22 -5.77
N SER A 76 4.68 -12.95 -5.02
CA SER A 76 5.64 -11.88 -5.26
C SER A 76 6.96 -12.30 -4.62
N PRO A 77 8.08 -11.64 -4.93
CA PRO A 77 9.33 -11.86 -4.20
C PRO A 77 9.18 -11.67 -2.70
N VAL A 78 8.38 -10.69 -2.28
CA VAL A 78 8.09 -10.44 -0.86
C VAL A 78 7.31 -11.59 -0.24
N ARG A 79 6.26 -12.09 -0.91
CA ARG A 79 5.49 -13.24 -0.43
C ARG A 79 6.37 -14.48 -0.29
N LYS A 80 7.26 -14.73 -1.24
CA LYS A 80 8.21 -15.84 -1.15
C LYS A 80 9.13 -15.75 0.07
N VAL A 81 9.57 -14.53 0.44
CA VAL A 81 10.36 -14.33 1.67
C VAL A 81 9.53 -14.70 2.90
N PHE A 82 8.26 -14.29 2.97
CA PHE A 82 7.40 -14.62 4.10
C PHE A 82 7.06 -16.12 4.17
N ASP A 83 6.75 -16.74 3.04
CA ASP A 83 6.48 -18.19 2.98
C ASP A 83 7.70 -18.99 3.43
N TYR A 84 8.90 -18.62 2.95
CA TYR A 84 10.15 -19.22 3.41
C TYR A 84 10.39 -19.03 4.91
N ALA A 85 10.13 -17.82 5.41
CA ALA A 85 10.30 -17.50 6.82
C ALA A 85 9.32 -18.30 7.71
N GLU A 86 8.07 -18.46 7.27
CA GLU A 86 7.07 -19.25 7.99
C GLU A 86 7.46 -20.72 8.06
N GLU A 87 7.90 -21.32 6.95
CA GLU A 87 8.28 -22.72 6.87
C GLU A 87 9.53 -23.06 7.69
N ASN A 88 10.49 -22.16 7.76
CA ASN A 88 11.80 -22.45 8.34
C ASN A 88 11.99 -21.96 9.77
N PHE A 89 11.28 -20.91 10.20
CA PHE A 89 11.54 -20.27 11.48
C PHE A 89 10.38 -20.34 12.47
N ILE A 90 9.14 -20.44 12.00
CA ILE A 90 7.95 -20.41 12.87
C ILE A 90 6.97 -21.58 12.60
N LYS A 91 7.42 -22.64 11.93
CA LYS A 91 6.57 -23.79 11.58
C LYS A 91 5.89 -24.46 12.79
N ASP A 92 6.56 -24.47 13.93
CA ASP A 92 6.11 -25.13 15.17
C ASP A 92 5.28 -24.18 16.08
N MET A 93 5.12 -22.88 15.68
CA MET A 93 4.27 -21.93 16.39
C MET A 93 2.81 -22.37 16.28
N PRO A 94 1.99 -22.32 17.37
CA PRO A 94 0.57 -22.69 17.34
C PRO A 94 -0.28 -21.62 16.66
N LEU A 95 0.02 -21.32 15.39
CA LEU A 95 -0.58 -20.23 14.61
C LEU A 95 -1.75 -20.72 13.76
N MET A 96 -2.84 -19.98 13.80
CA MET A 96 -4.01 -20.17 12.96
C MET A 96 -4.43 -18.83 12.32
N TYR A 97 -4.69 -18.84 11.03
CA TYR A 97 -5.22 -17.69 10.31
C TYR A 97 -6.73 -17.78 10.19
N VAL A 98 -7.40 -16.63 10.38
CA VAL A 98 -8.82 -16.41 10.10
C VAL A 98 -8.88 -15.31 9.05
N LEU A 99 -9.05 -15.70 7.81
CA LEU A 99 -9.00 -14.82 6.66
C LEU A 99 -10.42 -14.52 6.17
N THR A 100 -10.72 -13.25 5.97
CA THR A 100 -12.01 -12.81 5.42
C THR A 100 -11.81 -12.17 4.06
N VAL A 101 -12.81 -12.29 3.20
CA VAL A 101 -12.97 -11.49 1.99
C VAL A 101 -14.24 -10.69 2.13
N THR A 102 -14.14 -9.38 2.13
CA THR A 102 -15.26 -8.47 2.37
C THR A 102 -15.28 -7.36 1.32
N THR A 103 -16.47 -6.82 1.10
CA THR A 103 -16.68 -5.53 0.43
C THR A 103 -17.50 -4.63 1.34
N HIS A 104 -17.57 -3.35 1.00
CA HIS A 104 -18.38 -2.36 1.72
C HIS A 104 -19.26 -1.63 0.71
N THR A 105 -20.55 -1.49 1.03
CA THR A 105 -21.48 -0.63 0.33
C THR A 105 -22.13 0.35 1.30
N GLU A 106 -22.64 1.48 0.81
CA GLU A 106 -23.36 2.44 1.66
C GLU A 106 -24.69 1.87 2.20
N GLU A 107 -25.33 1.00 1.42
CA GLU A 107 -26.63 0.42 1.77
C GLU A 107 -26.50 -0.75 2.75
N ASP A 108 -25.57 -1.66 2.51
CA ASP A 108 -25.46 -2.93 3.26
C ASP A 108 -24.34 -2.92 4.30
N GLY A 109 -23.50 -1.89 4.31
CA GLY A 109 -22.30 -1.84 5.16
C GLY A 109 -21.26 -2.87 4.73
N VAL A 110 -20.69 -3.60 5.69
CA VAL A 110 -19.69 -4.64 5.41
C VAL A 110 -20.36 -5.96 5.03
N ILE A 111 -20.07 -6.45 3.83
CA ILE A 111 -20.53 -7.75 3.32
C ILE A 111 -19.37 -8.74 3.37
N ILE A 112 -19.57 -9.86 4.06
CA ILE A 112 -18.58 -10.96 4.12
C ILE A 112 -18.91 -11.94 3.00
N HIS A 113 -17.98 -12.08 2.04
CA HIS A 113 -18.09 -13.01 0.91
C HIS A 113 -17.49 -14.38 1.21
N GLY A 114 -16.48 -14.44 2.08
CA GLY A 114 -15.84 -15.69 2.44
C GLY A 114 -15.09 -15.62 3.76
N LEU A 115 -14.99 -16.79 4.41
CA LEU A 115 -14.24 -17.01 5.64
C LEU A 115 -13.39 -18.27 5.45
N PHE A 116 -12.07 -18.12 5.62
CA PHE A 116 -11.10 -19.19 5.42
C PHE A 116 -10.27 -19.34 6.69
N ILE A 117 -10.29 -20.53 7.28
CA ILE A 117 -9.66 -20.79 8.59
C ILE A 117 -8.68 -21.94 8.46
N GLY A 118 -7.47 -21.75 8.94
CA GLY A 118 -6.40 -22.76 8.95
C GLY A 118 -5.03 -22.11 8.93
N ARG A 119 -4.01 -22.92 8.63
CA ARG A 119 -2.63 -22.44 8.51
C ARG A 119 -2.06 -22.66 7.11
N GLU A 120 -2.58 -23.63 6.40
CA GLU A 120 -2.06 -24.09 5.12
C GLU A 120 -2.12 -22.96 4.07
N ARG A 121 -1.12 -22.90 3.21
CA ARG A 121 -1.04 -21.93 2.10
C ARG A 121 -2.31 -21.92 1.23
N LYS A 122 -2.94 -23.10 1.08
CA LYS A 122 -4.13 -23.28 0.28
C LYS A 122 -5.31 -22.39 0.70
N ILE A 123 -5.54 -22.21 2.01
CA ILE A 123 -6.63 -21.34 2.47
C ILE A 123 -6.43 -19.89 2.07
N PHE A 124 -5.16 -19.45 2.03
CA PHE A 124 -4.83 -18.10 1.54
C PHE A 124 -5.04 -17.99 0.02
N GLU A 125 -4.67 -19.00 -0.75
CA GLU A 125 -4.88 -19.03 -2.20
C GLU A 125 -6.37 -18.99 -2.55
N GLU A 126 -7.21 -19.72 -1.82
CA GLU A 126 -8.67 -19.67 -1.97
C GLU A 126 -9.23 -18.29 -1.60
N ALA A 127 -8.76 -17.68 -0.52
CA ALA A 127 -9.13 -16.33 -0.13
C ALA A 127 -8.68 -15.29 -1.17
N VAL A 128 -7.47 -15.45 -1.74
CA VAL A 128 -6.97 -14.59 -2.82
C VAL A 128 -7.84 -14.68 -4.06
N ALA A 129 -8.18 -15.90 -4.51
CA ALA A 129 -9.03 -16.07 -5.69
C ALA A 129 -10.39 -15.37 -5.53
N LEU A 130 -11.01 -15.51 -4.36
CA LEU A 130 -12.26 -14.79 -4.06
C LEU A 130 -12.05 -13.28 -3.96
N SER A 131 -10.95 -12.83 -3.35
CA SER A 131 -10.64 -11.41 -3.26
C SER A 131 -10.35 -10.78 -4.62
N GLN A 132 -9.71 -11.50 -5.53
CA GLN A 132 -9.53 -11.03 -6.91
C GLN A 132 -10.85 -10.82 -7.63
N GLU A 133 -11.84 -11.69 -7.38
CA GLU A 133 -13.19 -11.54 -7.94
C GLU A 133 -13.95 -10.35 -7.34
N LYS A 134 -13.82 -10.12 -6.02
CA LYS A 134 -14.65 -9.14 -5.28
C LYS A 134 -14.01 -7.77 -5.12
N ASN A 135 -12.68 -7.67 -5.14
CA ASN A 135 -11.92 -6.45 -4.80
C ASN A 135 -11.04 -5.92 -5.95
N LEU A 136 -11.08 -6.54 -7.14
CA LEU A 136 -10.42 -6.02 -8.34
C LEU A 136 -11.46 -5.68 -9.39
N GLU A 137 -11.36 -4.48 -9.92
CA GLU A 137 -12.18 -4.02 -11.02
C GLU A 137 -11.35 -3.86 -12.28
N PHE A 138 -11.80 -4.46 -13.38
CA PHE A 138 -11.12 -4.39 -14.67
C PHE A 138 -11.86 -3.43 -15.59
N VAL A 139 -11.12 -2.42 -16.07
CA VAL A 139 -11.66 -1.44 -17.02
C VAL A 139 -11.35 -1.84 -18.44
N GLU A 140 -12.32 -1.72 -19.35
CA GLU A 140 -12.14 -2.09 -20.76
C GLU A 140 -11.14 -1.17 -21.49
N LYS A 141 -11.05 0.09 -21.06
CA LYS A 141 -10.16 1.11 -21.67
C LYS A 141 -9.47 1.91 -20.57
N PRO A 142 -8.18 2.28 -20.78
CA PRO A 142 -7.49 3.15 -19.85
C PRO A 142 -8.22 4.49 -19.65
N LEU A 143 -8.29 4.92 -18.39
CA LEU A 143 -9.02 6.11 -17.98
C LEU A 143 -8.18 7.37 -18.17
N LYS A 144 -8.72 8.37 -18.86
CA LYS A 144 -8.02 9.65 -19.06
C LYS A 144 -8.00 10.51 -17.79
N LYS A 145 -9.02 10.36 -16.96
CA LYS A 145 -9.17 11.09 -15.68
C LYS A 145 -9.77 10.18 -14.62
N VAL A 146 -9.18 10.20 -13.45
CA VAL A 146 -9.67 9.52 -12.26
C VAL A 146 -9.78 10.53 -11.12
N VAL A 147 -10.89 10.52 -10.41
CA VAL A 147 -11.10 11.33 -9.21
C VAL A 147 -11.28 10.37 -8.04
N VAL A 148 -10.51 10.54 -6.99
CA VAL A 148 -10.60 9.77 -5.75
C VAL A 148 -10.91 10.71 -4.60
N TYR A 149 -11.93 10.38 -3.82
CA TYR A 149 -12.19 11.03 -2.53
C TYR A 149 -11.56 10.21 -1.41
N LEU A 150 -10.84 10.87 -0.54
CA LEU A 150 -10.27 10.30 0.67
C LEU A 150 -11.05 10.80 1.88
N ASP A 151 -11.57 9.87 2.67
CA ASP A 151 -12.31 10.21 3.89
C ASP A 151 -11.49 11.12 4.81
N GLU A 152 -12.10 12.23 5.23
CA GLU A 152 -11.43 13.27 6.02
C GLU A 152 -10.99 12.77 7.40
N GLN A 153 -11.64 11.78 7.97
CA GLN A 153 -11.30 11.26 9.29
C GLN A 153 -10.21 10.19 9.24
N GLU A 154 -10.16 9.42 8.16
CA GLU A 154 -9.20 8.32 7.98
C GLU A 154 -7.84 8.80 7.45
N PHE A 155 -7.84 9.59 6.36
CA PHE A 155 -6.63 9.94 5.64
C PHE A 155 -6.05 11.28 6.06
N LYS A 156 -5.08 11.26 6.99
CA LYS A 156 -4.43 12.46 7.55
C LYS A 156 -3.08 12.80 6.91
N SER A 157 -2.51 11.88 6.14
CA SER A 157 -1.20 12.02 5.51
C SER A 157 -1.23 11.53 4.06
N THR A 158 -0.25 11.93 3.25
CA THR A 158 -0.04 11.30 1.94
C THR A 158 0.49 9.88 2.09
N TRP A 159 1.13 9.53 3.21
CA TRP A 159 1.55 8.16 3.49
C TRP A 159 0.39 7.17 3.34
N LEU A 160 -0.75 7.48 3.91
CA LEU A 160 -1.97 6.70 3.72
C LEU A 160 -2.72 7.08 2.44
N GLY A 161 -2.81 8.37 2.14
CA GLY A 161 -3.57 8.92 1.02
C GLY A 161 -3.07 8.45 -0.35
N ASN A 162 -1.78 8.12 -0.48
CA ASN A 162 -1.23 7.58 -1.72
C ASN A 162 -1.78 6.20 -2.10
N LYS A 163 -2.60 5.57 -1.25
CA LYS A 163 -3.44 4.44 -1.65
C LYS A 163 -4.33 4.79 -2.86
N ALA A 164 -4.74 6.04 -2.99
CA ALA A 164 -5.41 6.55 -4.18
C ALA A 164 -4.58 6.30 -5.46
N ILE A 165 -3.26 6.56 -5.38
CA ILE A 165 -2.32 6.33 -6.50
C ILE A 165 -2.14 4.83 -6.74
N TYR A 166 -1.86 4.07 -5.68
CA TYR A 166 -1.56 2.63 -5.77
C TYR A 166 -2.70 1.85 -6.40
N ARG A 167 -3.93 2.17 -6.02
CA ARG A 167 -5.13 1.44 -6.44
C ARG A 167 -5.63 1.80 -7.84
N THR A 168 -5.31 3.00 -8.34
CA THR A 168 -5.84 3.49 -9.63
C THR A 168 -4.81 3.51 -10.75
N ARG A 169 -3.51 3.53 -10.44
CA ARG A 169 -2.45 3.76 -11.41
C ARG A 169 -2.45 2.80 -12.61
N MET A 170 -2.88 1.55 -12.43
CA MET A 170 -2.94 0.58 -13.54
C MET A 170 -4.10 0.85 -14.49
N ALA A 171 -5.16 1.51 -14.02
CA ALA A 171 -6.31 1.88 -14.84
C ALA A 171 -6.12 3.21 -15.57
N ILE A 172 -5.19 4.08 -15.13
CA ILE A 172 -4.97 5.41 -15.70
C ILE A 172 -4.15 5.31 -17.00
N ALA A 173 -4.63 5.98 -18.04
CA ALA A 173 -3.95 6.10 -19.31
C ALA A 173 -2.62 6.88 -19.19
N ASP A 174 -1.68 6.60 -20.08
CA ASP A 174 -0.50 7.46 -20.23
C ASP A 174 -0.96 8.86 -20.73
N GLY A 175 -0.42 9.89 -20.09
CA GLY A 175 -0.88 11.28 -20.27
C GLY A 175 -2.21 11.59 -19.55
N GLY A 176 -2.74 10.67 -18.74
CA GLY A 176 -3.95 10.88 -17.96
C GLY A 176 -3.74 11.72 -16.70
N GLU A 177 -4.80 11.84 -15.91
CA GLU A 177 -4.85 12.69 -14.72
C GLU A 177 -5.53 11.95 -13.55
N LEU A 178 -4.86 11.95 -12.39
CA LEU A 178 -5.45 11.57 -11.10
C LEU A 178 -5.67 12.80 -10.25
N ILE A 179 -6.89 13.00 -9.78
CA ILE A 179 -7.27 14.06 -8.84
C ILE A 179 -7.64 13.40 -7.52
N VAL A 180 -6.93 13.77 -6.47
CA VAL A 180 -7.16 13.25 -5.11
C VAL A 180 -7.81 14.34 -4.27
N LEU A 181 -9.10 14.19 -3.97
CA LEU A 181 -9.83 15.05 -3.04
C LEU A 181 -9.47 14.59 -1.61
N ALA A 182 -8.60 15.34 -0.95
CA ALA A 182 -7.96 14.92 0.30
C ALA A 182 -8.15 15.97 1.43
N PRO A 183 -9.39 16.18 1.91
CA PRO A 183 -9.69 17.24 2.88
C PRO A 183 -8.98 17.05 4.23
N GLY A 184 -8.69 15.81 4.63
CA GLY A 184 -8.06 15.48 5.90
C GLY A 184 -6.52 15.54 5.90
N VAL A 185 -5.89 15.56 4.71
CA VAL A 185 -4.44 15.49 4.60
C VAL A 185 -3.80 16.80 5.06
N ARG A 186 -2.90 16.69 6.06
CA ARG A 186 -2.21 17.82 6.71
C ARG A 186 -0.71 17.61 6.89
N ARG A 187 -0.18 16.46 6.46
CA ARG A 187 1.23 16.08 6.51
C ARG A 187 1.52 15.03 5.44
N PHE A 188 2.79 14.74 5.21
CA PHE A 188 3.20 13.73 4.23
C PHE A 188 3.47 12.38 4.88
N GLY A 189 4.29 12.33 5.93
CA GLY A 189 4.63 11.11 6.68
C GLY A 189 3.72 10.86 7.90
N GLU A 190 3.77 9.65 8.44
CA GLU A 190 3.07 9.32 9.69
C GLU A 190 3.84 9.79 10.92
N ASP A 191 5.15 9.82 10.86
CA ASP A 191 6.04 10.38 11.87
C ASP A 191 6.87 11.54 11.30
N MET A 192 7.61 12.22 12.17
CA MET A 192 8.38 13.40 11.83
C MET A 192 9.51 13.10 10.84
N GLU A 193 10.16 11.95 10.97
CA GLU A 193 11.28 11.59 10.10
C GLU A 193 10.80 11.21 8.71
N ASN A 194 9.75 10.43 8.61
CA ASN A 194 9.11 10.12 7.34
C ASN A 194 8.60 11.37 6.63
N ASP A 195 7.96 12.30 7.36
CA ASP A 195 7.52 13.58 6.80
C ASP A 195 8.70 14.42 6.28
N ARG A 196 9.78 14.51 7.05
CA ARG A 196 11.01 15.23 6.66
C ARG A 196 11.63 14.67 5.39
N LEU A 197 11.73 13.34 5.29
CA LEU A 197 12.33 12.70 4.13
C LEU A 197 11.46 12.82 2.88
N ILE A 198 10.14 12.72 3.01
CA ILE A 198 9.22 12.94 1.89
C ILE A 198 9.33 14.38 1.39
N ARG A 199 9.36 15.38 2.29
CA ARG A 199 9.57 16.78 1.91
C ARG A 199 10.91 17.03 1.22
N LYS A 200 11.96 16.34 1.67
CA LYS A 200 13.32 16.49 1.14
C LYS A 200 13.45 15.94 -0.29
N TYR A 201 12.86 14.78 -0.56
CA TYR A 201 13.11 14.04 -1.78
C TYR A 201 11.96 14.08 -2.79
N GLY A 202 10.73 14.17 -2.32
CA GLY A 202 9.54 14.21 -3.16
C GLY A 202 9.28 12.95 -4.00
N TYR A 203 8.14 12.93 -4.66
CA TYR A 203 7.71 11.83 -5.52
C TYR A 203 8.24 12.02 -6.95
N VAL A 204 9.54 11.82 -7.11
CA VAL A 204 10.30 12.18 -8.32
C VAL A 204 10.42 11.06 -9.36
N GLY A 205 9.70 9.96 -9.17
CA GLY A 205 9.77 8.79 -10.04
C GLY A 205 10.77 7.73 -9.55
N ARG A 206 10.47 6.47 -9.90
CA ARG A 206 11.21 5.29 -9.45
C ARG A 206 12.71 5.40 -9.72
N MET A 207 13.09 5.71 -10.95
CA MET A 207 14.51 5.74 -11.34
C MET A 207 15.28 6.79 -10.55
N LYS A 208 14.68 7.97 -10.36
CA LYS A 208 15.33 9.04 -9.60
C LYS A 208 15.42 8.73 -8.10
N VAL A 209 14.38 8.12 -7.53
CA VAL A 209 14.42 7.69 -6.12
C VAL A 209 15.50 6.63 -5.90
N LEU A 210 15.66 5.67 -6.83
CA LEU A 210 16.72 4.65 -6.75
C LEU A 210 18.13 5.27 -6.85
N GLU A 211 18.31 6.29 -7.68
CA GLU A 211 19.56 7.06 -7.73
C GLU A 211 19.84 7.78 -6.41
N LEU A 212 18.83 8.48 -5.88
CA LEU A 212 18.93 9.18 -4.59
C LEU A 212 19.20 8.20 -3.44
N TYR A 213 18.56 7.03 -3.43
CA TYR A 213 18.80 5.99 -2.45
C TYR A 213 20.27 5.55 -2.41
N LYS A 214 20.90 5.35 -3.56
CA LYS A 214 22.33 4.98 -3.64
C LYS A 214 23.27 6.06 -3.12
N GLN A 215 22.86 7.33 -3.14
CA GLN A 215 23.70 8.48 -2.83
C GLN A 215 23.46 9.06 -1.43
N ASN A 216 22.37 8.68 -0.75
CA ASN A 216 21.96 9.32 0.50
C ASN A 216 21.72 8.31 1.61
N GLU A 217 22.54 8.38 2.65
CA GLU A 217 22.50 7.48 3.80
C GLU A 217 21.16 7.53 4.57
N ASP A 218 20.53 8.72 4.66
CA ASP A 218 19.23 8.87 5.34
C ASP A 218 18.09 8.11 4.64
N LEU A 219 18.14 7.97 3.30
CA LEU A 219 17.21 7.09 2.57
C LEU A 219 17.59 5.60 2.71
N GLN A 220 18.88 5.29 2.74
CA GLN A 220 19.35 3.91 2.96
C GLN A 220 18.94 3.41 4.35
N ASN A 221 19.00 4.28 5.35
CA ASN A 221 18.56 3.97 6.72
C ASN A 221 17.04 3.97 6.88
N ASN A 222 16.29 4.47 5.90
CA ASN A 222 14.84 4.47 5.90
C ASN A 222 14.26 3.96 4.57
N GLN A 223 14.45 2.66 4.34
CA GLN A 223 14.07 1.99 3.09
C GLN A 223 12.55 2.01 2.85
N SER A 224 11.74 2.07 3.91
CA SER A 224 10.28 2.16 3.78
C SER A 224 9.84 3.49 3.18
N VAL A 225 10.54 4.61 3.50
CA VAL A 225 10.29 5.90 2.83
C VAL A 225 10.73 5.84 1.38
N ALA A 226 11.91 5.28 1.08
CA ALA A 226 12.34 5.12 -0.31
C ALA A 226 11.33 4.33 -1.14
N ALA A 227 10.82 3.22 -0.62
CA ALA A 227 9.76 2.43 -1.24
C ALA A 227 8.47 3.24 -1.41
N HIS A 228 8.06 4.00 -0.40
CA HIS A 228 6.89 4.88 -0.45
C HIS A 228 7.02 5.96 -1.53
N LEU A 229 8.17 6.60 -1.66
CA LEU A 229 8.43 7.59 -2.72
C LEU A 229 8.35 6.96 -4.12
N ILE A 230 8.82 5.73 -4.29
CA ILE A 230 8.70 4.97 -5.55
C ILE A 230 7.22 4.69 -5.85
N HIS A 231 6.51 4.10 -4.90
CA HIS A 231 5.10 3.72 -5.11
C HIS A 231 4.19 4.92 -5.30
N GLY A 232 4.44 6.03 -4.61
CA GLY A 232 3.68 7.28 -4.71
C GLY A 232 3.98 8.12 -5.96
N SER A 233 4.95 7.72 -6.78
CA SER A 233 5.30 8.42 -8.03
C SER A 233 4.51 7.86 -9.20
N SER A 234 4.12 8.71 -10.15
CA SER A 234 3.47 8.29 -11.41
C SER A 234 4.45 7.79 -12.48
N ASP A 235 5.75 7.92 -12.24
CA ASP A 235 6.82 7.64 -13.22
C ASP A 235 6.65 8.41 -14.55
N GLY A 236 6.03 9.60 -14.49
CA GLY A 236 5.76 10.43 -15.66
C GLY A 236 4.61 9.95 -16.56
N ARG A 237 3.92 8.88 -16.18
CA ARG A 237 2.81 8.32 -16.96
C ARG A 237 1.56 9.18 -16.93
N PHE A 238 1.25 9.76 -15.77
CA PHE A 238 0.06 10.60 -15.57
C PHE A 238 0.37 11.69 -14.53
N SER A 239 -0.42 12.75 -14.56
CA SER A 239 -0.32 13.80 -13.54
C SER A 239 -1.09 13.44 -12.27
N ILE A 240 -0.59 13.88 -11.11
CA ILE A 240 -1.24 13.69 -9.82
C ILE A 240 -1.51 15.06 -9.22
N THR A 241 -2.78 15.35 -8.95
CA THR A 241 -3.22 16.59 -8.31
C THR A 241 -3.81 16.28 -6.94
N TYR A 242 -3.23 16.86 -5.88
CA TYR A 242 -3.81 16.82 -4.55
C TYR A 242 -4.64 18.08 -4.29
N ALA A 243 -5.93 17.86 -4.02
CA ALA A 243 -6.84 18.90 -3.58
C ALA A 243 -6.98 18.84 -2.05
N VAL A 244 -6.37 19.80 -1.37
CA VAL A 244 -6.19 19.79 0.09
C VAL A 244 -6.70 21.07 0.76
N LYS A 245 -7.02 20.98 2.08
CA LYS A 245 -7.41 22.10 2.94
C LYS A 245 -6.25 22.64 3.79
N HIS A 246 -5.30 21.78 4.17
CA HIS A 246 -4.37 22.07 5.27
C HIS A 246 -2.91 22.23 4.84
N LEU A 247 -2.55 21.82 3.63
CA LEU A 247 -1.21 22.03 3.08
C LEU A 247 -1.22 23.15 2.07
N THR A 248 -0.14 23.92 2.01
CA THR A 248 0.01 25.03 1.06
C THR A 248 0.37 24.52 -0.34
N LYS A 249 0.25 25.40 -1.31
CA LYS A 249 0.66 25.12 -2.69
C LYS A 249 2.15 24.75 -2.75
N GLU A 250 2.99 25.50 -2.07
CA GLU A 250 4.43 25.33 -2.03
C GLU A 250 4.81 23.97 -1.43
N GLU A 251 4.08 23.52 -0.41
CA GLU A 251 4.30 22.20 0.21
C GLU A 251 3.97 21.06 -0.76
N ILE A 252 2.81 21.12 -1.43
CA ILE A 252 2.36 20.09 -2.36
C ILE A 252 3.25 20.04 -3.61
N GLU A 253 3.57 21.20 -4.19
CA GLU A 253 4.44 21.28 -5.35
C GLU A 253 5.88 20.91 -5.01
N GLY A 254 6.32 21.20 -3.78
CA GLY A 254 7.63 20.81 -3.26
C GLY A 254 7.87 19.31 -3.20
N VAL A 255 6.82 18.50 -3.12
CA VAL A 255 6.91 17.03 -3.20
C VAL A 255 6.53 16.46 -4.57
N ASN A 256 6.48 17.30 -5.61
CA ASN A 256 6.20 16.90 -7.01
C ASN A 256 4.76 16.47 -7.31
N PHE A 257 3.79 16.94 -6.54
CA PHE A 257 2.38 16.85 -6.88
C PHE A 257 1.85 18.19 -7.38
N ASN A 258 0.82 18.19 -8.22
CA ASN A 258 0.09 19.40 -8.56
C ASN A 258 -0.85 19.77 -7.41
N TYR A 259 -0.97 21.06 -7.16
CA TYR A 259 -1.85 21.60 -6.14
C TYR A 259 -3.20 22.06 -6.71
N MET A 260 -4.25 21.84 -5.97
CA MET A 260 -5.57 22.46 -6.19
C MET A 260 -6.20 22.80 -4.82
N PRO A 261 -6.80 24.02 -4.65
CA PRO A 261 -7.59 24.29 -3.46
C PRO A 261 -8.77 23.31 -3.37
N TYR A 262 -9.02 22.76 -2.19
CA TYR A 262 -10.09 21.77 -2.00
C TYR A 262 -11.46 22.34 -2.42
N GLU A 263 -11.74 23.58 -2.05
CA GLU A 263 -13.00 24.28 -2.36
C GLU A 263 -13.25 24.45 -3.87
N GLU A 264 -12.19 24.59 -4.66
CA GLU A 264 -12.29 24.63 -6.13
C GLU A 264 -12.53 23.24 -6.70
N ALA A 265 -11.82 22.24 -6.15
CA ALA A 265 -11.96 20.86 -6.59
C ALA A 265 -13.38 20.32 -6.38
N VAL A 266 -13.99 20.58 -5.22
CA VAL A 266 -15.36 20.09 -4.93
C VAL A 266 -16.44 20.80 -5.71
N LYS A 267 -16.21 22.03 -6.20
CA LYS A 267 -17.14 22.69 -7.14
C LYS A 267 -17.21 21.94 -8.47
N LYS A 268 -16.07 21.39 -8.90
CA LYS A 268 -15.95 20.66 -10.16
C LYS A 268 -16.23 19.18 -10.01
N TYR A 269 -15.78 18.58 -8.92
CA TYR A 269 -15.85 17.16 -8.62
C TYR A 269 -16.54 16.96 -7.26
N ASN A 270 -17.83 17.26 -7.19
CA ASN A 270 -18.59 17.19 -5.94
C ASN A 270 -18.80 15.70 -5.56
N PRO A 271 -18.19 15.20 -4.47
CA PRO A 271 -18.30 13.80 -4.08
C PRO A 271 -19.74 13.37 -3.74
N GLU A 272 -20.60 14.31 -3.30
CA GLU A 272 -22.02 14.05 -3.02
C GLU A 272 -22.88 13.87 -4.30
N LYS A 273 -22.37 14.31 -5.46
CA LYS A 273 -23.06 14.23 -6.74
C LYS A 273 -22.49 13.22 -7.69
N LEU A 274 -21.23 12.88 -7.54
CA LEU A 274 -20.56 11.84 -8.30
C LEU A 274 -20.92 10.50 -7.67
N LYS A 275 -21.19 9.50 -8.50
CA LYS A 275 -21.34 8.12 -8.06
C LYS A 275 -19.98 7.43 -8.15
N ASP A 276 -19.78 6.38 -7.37
CA ASP A 276 -18.66 5.49 -7.59
C ASP A 276 -18.77 4.85 -8.98
N GLY A 277 -17.62 4.70 -9.65
CA GLY A 277 -17.54 4.18 -11.00
C GLY A 277 -17.46 5.25 -12.08
N PHE A 278 -18.05 5.00 -13.23
CA PHE A 278 -17.98 5.89 -14.39
C PHE A 278 -19.04 7.01 -14.31
N ASN A 279 -18.58 8.27 -14.48
CA ASN A 279 -19.40 9.48 -14.46
C ASN A 279 -19.22 10.31 -15.73
#